data_74dddbbc1582c29fb100ad4fad8ada2d
#
_entry.id   74dddbbc1582c29fb100ad4fad8ada2d
#
_cell.length_a   1.000
_cell.length_b   1.000
_cell.length_c   1.000
_cell.angle_alpha   90.00
_cell.angle_beta   90.00
_cell.angle_gamma   90.00
#
_symmetry.space_group_name_H-M   'P 1'
#
loop_
_entity.id
_entity.type
_entity.pdbx_description
1 polymer ?
#
loop_
_entity_poly.entity_id
_entity_poly.type
_entity_poly.pdbx_seq_one_letter_code
_entity_poly.pdbx_strand_id
1 'polypeptide(L)'
;MRSLVGDLVLVRLQEERDPLLHKRLYNALRRAILDGSLAPQSRLPPSRDLAGELGVSRNTILTTYEQLLAEGYVVSRRGSGTFVAQTAPESSLTAKEERENNSLAAPTAHLSRRGQHLLGQVSASPRQWGAFIPGVPDVNAFPHPLFSKIQARISRRPKPERLSYSCNGGTPELQQALVDYLRVSRGVHCQSDQILITEGIHQAIDLVTRMLCDNGDLAWVEEPSYWGIRHVLAMNDVRAEPLTVDANGLCPPETVDDAPRLIFVTPSHQYPLGAVMSLERRQRLLALARQQGSWIVEDDYDSEFRFSGQPIPALQGLVADAPVVYIGTFSKTLYPGLRLGYVVIPRPLVSDLKHAHAELYRGGHSLIQMALAEFITAGHYSAHIRRMRLLYSRRRAFLTELIQRHCMPYALSDFSDNAGLHLILNLPAEADDVAIAREANARHILVRPLSRYYLTAAHKKGLLMGFASQPEEQMASAFSVLLGCLQTHCPQMLLLREDAEKQNAPT
;
A
#
# COMPACT_ATOMS: atom_id res chain seq x y z
N MET A 1 -43.23 -25.35 43.78
CA MET A 1 -42.38 -26.38 43.16
C MET A 1 -41.60 -25.71 42.03
N ARG A 2 -40.28 -25.73 42.03
CA ARG A 2 -39.50 -25.11 40.96
C ARG A 2 -39.64 -25.96 39.69
N SER A 3 -39.56 -25.31 38.55
CA SER A 3 -39.50 -26.03 37.26
C SER A 3 -38.09 -26.61 37.04
N LEU A 4 -38.00 -27.71 36.30
CA LEU A 4 -36.72 -28.30 35.93
C LEU A 4 -35.79 -27.28 35.21
N VAL A 5 -36.39 -26.37 34.45
CA VAL A 5 -35.70 -25.26 33.78
C VAL A 5 -35.17 -24.24 34.79
N GLY A 6 -35.93 -23.91 35.82
CA GLY A 6 -35.53 -22.99 36.88
C GLY A 6 -34.30 -23.50 37.64
N ASP A 7 -34.31 -24.77 38.01
CA ASP A 7 -33.19 -25.40 38.71
C ASP A 7 -31.92 -25.47 37.81
N LEU A 8 -32.09 -25.84 36.54
CA LEU A 8 -30.97 -25.85 35.54
C LEU A 8 -30.33 -24.47 35.39
N VAL A 9 -31.18 -23.43 35.26
CA VAL A 9 -30.70 -22.07 35.09
C VAL A 9 -29.99 -21.55 36.33
N LEU A 10 -30.46 -21.89 37.53
CA LEU A 10 -29.81 -21.50 38.78
C LEU A 10 -28.40 -22.06 38.91
N VAL A 11 -28.19 -23.35 38.57
CA VAL A 11 -26.87 -23.96 38.60
C VAL A 11 -25.94 -23.24 37.64
N ARG A 12 -26.36 -22.99 36.40
CA ARG A 12 -25.54 -22.33 35.38
C ARG A 12 -25.28 -20.84 35.63
N LEU A 13 -26.19 -20.15 36.30
CA LEU A 13 -25.99 -18.76 36.73
C LEU A 13 -24.80 -18.57 37.69
N GLN A 14 -24.47 -19.60 38.47
CA GLN A 14 -23.27 -19.58 39.34
C GLN A 14 -21.97 -19.62 38.59
N GLU A 15 -21.97 -20.17 37.38
CA GLU A 15 -20.78 -20.28 36.50
C GLU A 15 -20.56 -18.99 35.68
N GLU A 16 -21.59 -18.16 35.50
CA GLU A 16 -21.53 -16.97 34.65
C GLU A 16 -21.01 -15.76 35.43
N ARG A 17 -20.00 -15.07 34.89
CA ARG A 17 -19.32 -13.94 35.53
C ARG A 17 -19.67 -12.55 34.95
N ASP A 18 -20.58 -12.46 33.97
CA ASP A 18 -20.96 -11.15 33.42
C ASP A 18 -21.61 -10.24 34.51
N PRO A 19 -21.28 -8.95 34.56
CA PRO A 19 -21.86 -8.05 35.58
C PRO A 19 -23.38 -7.81 35.38
N LEU A 20 -23.88 -8.03 34.17
CA LEU A 20 -25.30 -7.79 33.84
C LEU A 20 -26.11 -9.07 33.92
N LEU A 21 -27.07 -9.09 34.85
CA LEU A 21 -27.87 -10.28 35.16
C LEU A 21 -28.62 -10.85 33.95
N HIS A 22 -29.19 -10.00 33.09
CA HIS A 22 -29.88 -10.47 31.87
C HIS A 22 -28.94 -11.18 30.90
N LYS A 23 -27.67 -10.75 30.80
CA LYS A 23 -26.65 -11.44 29.99
C LYS A 23 -26.26 -12.78 30.58
N ARG A 24 -26.11 -12.88 31.88
CA ARG A 24 -25.85 -14.15 32.57
C ARG A 24 -26.98 -15.14 32.31
N LEU A 25 -28.25 -14.68 32.44
CA LEU A 25 -29.41 -15.51 32.11
C LEU A 25 -29.48 -15.94 30.67
N TYR A 26 -29.19 -15.01 29.77
CA TYR A 26 -29.09 -15.31 28.34
C TYR A 26 -28.03 -16.40 28.05
N ASN A 27 -26.82 -16.24 28.55
CA ASN A 27 -25.73 -17.21 28.37
C ASN A 27 -26.08 -18.59 28.98
N ALA A 28 -26.68 -18.61 30.17
CA ALA A 28 -27.08 -19.85 30.82
C ALA A 28 -28.15 -20.62 30.01
N LEU A 29 -29.18 -19.93 29.53
CA LEU A 29 -30.23 -20.53 28.69
C LEU A 29 -29.68 -20.95 27.30
N ARG A 30 -28.87 -20.12 26.66
CA ARG A 30 -28.24 -20.42 25.38
C ARG A 30 -27.37 -21.67 25.46
N ARG A 31 -26.53 -21.78 26.48
CA ARG A 31 -25.71 -22.99 26.70
C ARG A 31 -26.58 -24.22 26.97
N ALA A 32 -27.67 -24.09 27.73
CA ALA A 32 -28.59 -25.20 27.96
C ALA A 32 -29.32 -25.69 26.70
N ILE A 33 -29.55 -24.79 25.75
CA ILE A 33 -30.11 -25.14 24.44
C ILE A 33 -29.04 -25.83 23.57
N LEU A 34 -27.81 -25.30 23.55
CA LEU A 34 -26.73 -25.79 22.70
C LEU A 34 -26.23 -27.17 23.12
N ASP A 35 -26.11 -27.46 24.41
CA ASP A 35 -25.68 -28.77 24.91
C ASP A 35 -26.84 -29.80 25.04
N GLY A 36 -28.05 -29.39 24.63
CA GLY A 36 -29.20 -30.28 24.63
C GLY A 36 -29.88 -30.49 26.00
N SER A 37 -29.42 -29.83 27.08
CA SER A 37 -30.08 -29.87 28.40
C SER A 37 -31.51 -29.33 28.33
N LEU A 38 -31.78 -28.38 27.41
CA LEU A 38 -33.09 -27.95 26.97
C LEU A 38 -33.35 -28.54 25.59
N ALA A 39 -34.18 -29.57 25.55
CA ALA A 39 -34.44 -30.28 24.27
C ALA A 39 -35.16 -29.36 23.25
N PRO A 40 -34.88 -29.55 21.94
CA PRO A 40 -35.62 -28.89 20.86
C PRO A 40 -37.13 -29.04 21.06
N GLN A 41 -37.87 -27.98 20.77
CA GLN A 41 -39.34 -27.87 20.92
C GLN A 41 -39.84 -27.96 22.37
N SER A 42 -39.00 -28.08 23.40
CA SER A 42 -39.40 -27.99 24.77
C SER A 42 -39.91 -26.58 25.09
N ARG A 43 -40.91 -26.50 25.96
CA ARG A 43 -41.55 -25.24 26.38
C ARG A 43 -40.73 -24.59 27.47
N LEU A 44 -40.36 -23.32 27.32
CA LEU A 44 -39.78 -22.51 28.38
C LEU A 44 -40.87 -22.07 29.36
N PRO A 45 -40.57 -21.93 30.65
CA PRO A 45 -41.52 -21.41 31.65
C PRO A 45 -42.03 -20.02 31.27
N PRO A 46 -43.29 -19.66 31.63
CA PRO A 46 -43.75 -18.28 31.50
C PRO A 46 -42.82 -17.31 32.21
N SER A 47 -42.65 -16.11 31.66
CA SER A 47 -41.70 -15.13 32.21
C SER A 47 -41.98 -14.75 33.68
N ARG A 48 -43.25 -14.83 34.11
CA ARG A 48 -43.65 -14.60 35.51
C ARG A 48 -43.17 -15.72 36.42
N ASP A 49 -43.34 -16.96 36.00
CA ASP A 49 -43.03 -18.14 36.79
C ASP A 49 -41.51 -18.26 36.96
N LEU A 50 -40.75 -18.12 35.85
CA LEU A 50 -39.28 -18.18 35.89
C LEU A 50 -38.69 -16.99 36.69
N ALA A 51 -39.29 -15.80 36.60
CA ALA A 51 -38.89 -14.66 37.41
C ALA A 51 -39.06 -14.91 38.93
N GLY A 52 -40.22 -15.52 39.32
CA GLY A 52 -40.46 -15.93 40.68
C GLY A 52 -39.53 -17.03 41.19
N GLU A 53 -39.25 -18.03 40.35
CA GLU A 53 -38.33 -19.14 40.69
C GLU A 53 -36.87 -18.69 40.91
N LEU A 54 -36.41 -17.72 40.07
CA LEU A 54 -35.03 -17.20 40.10
C LEU A 54 -34.84 -16.00 41.04
N GLY A 55 -35.94 -15.42 41.57
CA GLY A 55 -35.88 -14.21 42.41
C GLY A 55 -35.43 -12.95 41.66
N VAL A 56 -35.76 -12.85 40.37
CA VAL A 56 -35.37 -11.73 39.48
C VAL A 56 -36.58 -10.97 38.97
N SER A 57 -36.36 -9.77 38.39
CA SER A 57 -37.46 -9.01 37.80
C SER A 57 -38.01 -9.70 36.56
N ARG A 58 -39.34 -9.62 36.34
CA ARG A 58 -39.98 -10.12 35.13
C ARG A 58 -39.37 -9.49 33.86
N ASN A 59 -39.01 -8.23 33.91
CA ASN A 59 -38.42 -7.53 32.77
C ASN A 59 -37.05 -8.13 32.38
N THR A 60 -36.26 -8.57 33.35
CA THR A 60 -35.01 -9.26 33.10
C THR A 60 -35.21 -10.54 32.28
N ILE A 61 -36.24 -11.34 32.64
CA ILE A 61 -36.58 -12.56 31.87
C ILE A 61 -37.11 -12.21 30.48
N LEU A 62 -37.97 -11.16 30.38
CA LEU A 62 -38.49 -10.73 29.06
C LEU A 62 -37.38 -10.31 28.14
N THR A 63 -36.44 -9.45 28.58
CA THR A 63 -35.28 -9.04 27.78
C THR A 63 -34.43 -10.24 27.34
N THR A 64 -34.23 -11.21 28.24
CA THR A 64 -33.49 -12.46 27.91
C THR A 64 -34.23 -13.28 26.84
N TYR A 65 -35.58 -13.43 26.98
CA TYR A 65 -36.37 -14.19 26.01
C TYR A 65 -36.45 -13.48 24.65
N GLU A 66 -36.57 -12.15 24.64
CA GLU A 66 -36.56 -11.34 23.42
C GLU A 66 -35.24 -11.48 22.69
N GLN A 67 -34.10 -11.49 23.40
CA GLN A 67 -32.80 -11.69 22.81
C GLN A 67 -32.67 -13.12 22.21
N LEU A 68 -33.06 -14.17 22.96
CA LEU A 68 -33.05 -15.54 22.46
C LEU A 68 -33.96 -15.71 21.24
N LEU A 69 -35.09 -14.99 21.21
CA LEU A 69 -36.04 -15.00 20.09
C LEU A 69 -35.45 -14.29 18.87
N ALA A 70 -34.84 -13.11 19.06
CA ALA A 70 -34.21 -12.35 18.00
C ALA A 70 -33.04 -13.12 17.35
N GLU A 71 -32.33 -13.93 18.11
CA GLU A 71 -31.20 -14.72 17.66
C GLU A 71 -31.61 -16.14 17.19
N GLY A 72 -32.93 -16.49 17.31
CA GLY A 72 -33.47 -17.73 16.77
C GLY A 72 -33.25 -18.98 17.62
N TYR A 73 -32.81 -18.85 18.88
CA TYR A 73 -32.70 -19.99 19.82
C TYR A 73 -34.07 -20.46 20.34
N VAL A 74 -35.05 -19.56 20.37
CA VAL A 74 -36.40 -19.87 20.77
C VAL A 74 -37.39 -19.32 19.75
N VAL A 75 -38.62 -19.89 19.74
CA VAL A 75 -39.74 -19.45 18.92
C VAL A 75 -40.94 -19.16 19.79
N SER A 76 -41.66 -18.08 19.51
CA SER A 76 -42.91 -17.75 20.20
C SER A 76 -44.09 -18.27 19.42
N ARG A 77 -45.00 -19.00 20.08
CA ARG A 77 -46.26 -19.47 19.48
C ARG A 77 -47.43 -18.75 20.17
N ARG A 78 -48.18 -17.99 19.38
CA ARG A 78 -49.29 -17.15 19.89
C ARG A 78 -50.28 -17.98 20.73
N GLY A 79 -50.52 -17.61 21.97
CA GLY A 79 -51.37 -18.32 22.93
C GLY A 79 -50.76 -19.57 23.56
N SER A 80 -49.63 -20.08 23.09
CA SER A 80 -49.00 -21.33 23.58
C SER A 80 -47.73 -21.15 24.37
N GLY A 81 -47.02 -20.00 24.19
CA GLY A 81 -45.80 -19.68 24.95
C GLY A 81 -44.53 -19.67 24.11
N THR A 82 -43.36 -19.70 24.76
CA THR A 82 -42.06 -19.71 24.17
C THR A 82 -41.46 -21.11 24.17
N PHE A 83 -40.92 -21.56 23.07
CA PHE A 83 -40.39 -22.91 22.87
C PHE A 83 -38.93 -22.84 22.35
N VAL A 84 -38.11 -23.80 22.74
CA VAL A 84 -36.79 -23.98 22.15
C VAL A 84 -36.93 -24.24 20.64
N ALA A 85 -36.10 -23.59 19.79
CA ALA A 85 -36.13 -23.79 18.37
C ALA A 85 -35.79 -25.25 18.00
N GLN A 86 -36.31 -25.72 16.88
CA GLN A 86 -36.04 -27.08 16.39
C GLN A 86 -34.55 -27.28 16.00
N THR A 87 -33.95 -26.21 15.49
CA THR A 87 -32.52 -26.19 15.13
C THR A 87 -31.91 -24.92 15.75
N ALA A 88 -30.93 -25.07 16.61
CA ALA A 88 -30.22 -23.92 17.12
C ALA A 88 -29.38 -23.29 15.98
N PRO A 89 -29.24 -21.94 15.93
CA PRO A 89 -28.48 -21.26 14.89
C PRO A 89 -27.06 -21.83 14.70
N GLU A 90 -26.41 -22.18 15.78
CA GLU A 90 -25.03 -22.72 15.76
C GLU A 90 -24.98 -24.18 15.29
N SER A 91 -26.02 -24.98 15.47
CA SER A 91 -26.07 -26.36 14.94
C SER A 91 -26.25 -26.43 13.43
N SER A 92 -26.70 -25.33 12.81
CA SER A 92 -26.66 -25.19 11.35
C SER A 92 -25.33 -24.67 10.84
N LEU A 93 -24.49 -24.06 11.72
CA LEU A 93 -23.12 -23.60 11.39
C LEU A 93 -22.07 -24.68 11.69
N THR A 94 -22.26 -25.50 12.71
CA THR A 94 -21.53 -26.76 12.85
C THR A 94 -22.23 -27.77 11.93
N ALA A 95 -21.85 -27.80 10.65
CA ALA A 95 -22.00 -29.04 9.90
C ALA A 95 -21.41 -30.12 10.84
N LYS A 96 -22.32 -30.89 11.48
CA LYS A 96 -21.94 -32.10 12.21
C LYS A 96 -20.84 -32.77 11.38
N GLU A 97 -19.77 -33.09 12.00
CA GLU A 97 -18.79 -34.05 11.56
C GLU A 97 -19.47 -35.40 11.26
N GLU A 98 -20.31 -35.41 10.23
CA GLU A 98 -20.53 -36.58 9.40
C GLU A 98 -19.31 -36.74 8.49
N ARG A 99 -18.14 -36.72 9.14
CA ARG A 99 -16.85 -37.12 8.58
C ARG A 99 -16.60 -38.58 8.88
N GLU A 100 -17.56 -39.41 8.58
CA GLU A 100 -17.29 -40.83 8.43
C GLU A 100 -18.04 -41.30 7.19
N ASN A 101 -17.29 -41.52 6.10
CA ASN A 101 -17.62 -42.22 4.86
C ASN A 101 -17.99 -41.46 3.58
N ASN A 102 -17.70 -40.17 3.43
CA ASN A 102 -17.49 -39.67 2.08
C ASN A 102 -16.23 -38.80 2.03
N SER A 103 -15.08 -39.44 1.79
CA SER A 103 -13.85 -38.75 1.40
C SER A 103 -13.96 -38.22 -0.02
N LEU A 104 -14.85 -37.25 -0.24
CA LEU A 104 -14.60 -36.28 -1.29
C LEU A 104 -13.34 -35.56 -0.84
N ALA A 105 -12.20 -35.85 -1.47
CA ALA A 105 -10.95 -35.15 -1.24
C ALA A 105 -11.26 -33.66 -1.20
N ALA A 106 -10.88 -33.00 -0.10
CA ALA A 106 -11.01 -31.56 0.01
C ALA A 106 -10.43 -30.96 -1.28
N PRO A 107 -11.11 -30.01 -1.94
CA PRO A 107 -10.59 -29.46 -3.17
C PRO A 107 -9.18 -28.97 -2.91
N THR A 108 -8.21 -29.60 -3.60
CA THR A 108 -6.80 -29.20 -3.50
C THR A 108 -6.74 -27.72 -3.90
N ALA A 109 -6.38 -26.87 -2.96
CA ALA A 109 -6.27 -25.45 -3.18
C ALA A 109 -5.11 -25.18 -4.15
N HIS A 110 -5.42 -25.17 -5.45
CA HIS A 110 -4.46 -24.84 -6.49
C HIS A 110 -4.61 -23.36 -6.89
N LEU A 111 -3.52 -22.60 -6.73
CA LEU A 111 -3.46 -21.26 -7.31
C LEU A 111 -3.37 -21.35 -8.82
N SER A 112 -3.91 -20.34 -9.52
CA SER A 112 -3.70 -20.18 -10.95
C SER A 112 -2.18 -20.08 -11.26
N ARG A 113 -1.78 -20.36 -12.52
CA ARG A 113 -0.39 -20.22 -12.95
C ARG A 113 0.14 -18.81 -12.67
N ARG A 114 -0.64 -17.77 -12.93
CA ARG A 114 -0.30 -16.37 -12.63
C ARG A 114 -0.12 -16.14 -11.14
N GLY A 115 -1.01 -16.68 -10.30
CA GLY A 115 -0.89 -16.58 -8.85
C GLY A 115 0.37 -17.28 -8.31
N GLN A 116 0.72 -18.46 -8.85
CA GLN A 116 1.97 -19.17 -8.50
C GLN A 116 3.19 -18.36 -8.92
N HIS A 117 3.19 -17.79 -10.13
CA HIS A 117 4.26 -16.95 -10.64
C HIS A 117 4.48 -15.70 -9.76
N LEU A 118 3.40 -15.03 -9.37
CA LEU A 118 3.46 -13.88 -8.47
C LEU A 118 4.12 -14.24 -7.14
N LEU A 119 3.71 -15.36 -6.52
CA LEU A 119 4.27 -15.78 -5.23
C LEU A 119 5.73 -16.25 -5.35
N GLY A 120 6.13 -16.84 -6.48
CA GLY A 120 7.53 -17.22 -6.75
C GLY A 120 8.48 -16.03 -6.84
N GLN A 121 7.95 -14.84 -7.12
CA GLN A 121 8.71 -13.59 -7.26
C GLN A 121 8.47 -12.59 -6.12
N VAL A 122 8.00 -13.05 -4.94
CA VAL A 122 7.73 -12.16 -3.80
C VAL A 122 8.97 -11.36 -3.43
N SER A 123 8.91 -10.07 -3.72
CA SER A 123 9.95 -9.08 -3.40
C SER A 123 9.53 -8.12 -2.28
N ALA A 124 8.25 -8.15 -1.90
CA ALA A 124 7.75 -7.36 -0.79
C ALA A 124 8.33 -7.89 0.54
N SER A 125 9.06 -7.02 1.26
CA SER A 125 9.51 -7.38 2.61
C SER A 125 8.36 -7.25 3.59
N PRO A 126 8.21 -8.18 4.56
CA PRO A 126 7.22 -8.04 5.63
C PRO A 126 7.51 -6.84 6.54
N ARG A 127 8.78 -6.40 6.57
CA ARG A 127 9.18 -5.21 7.33
C ARG A 127 9.24 -4.00 6.42
N GLN A 128 8.37 -3.02 6.70
CA GLN A 128 8.23 -1.78 5.93
C GLN A 128 8.56 -0.53 6.75
N TRP A 129 9.15 -0.70 7.95
CA TRP A 129 9.57 0.38 8.84
C TRP A 129 10.89 0.05 9.52
N GLY A 130 11.87 0.97 9.45
CA GLY A 130 13.19 0.81 10.04
C GLY A 130 14.26 1.62 9.32
N ALA A 131 15.50 1.49 9.80
CA ALA A 131 16.63 2.20 9.24
C ALA A 131 16.92 1.75 7.80
N PHE A 132 17.23 2.72 6.95
CA PHE A 132 17.57 2.57 5.53
C PHE A 132 16.48 1.98 4.63
N ILE A 133 15.20 1.92 5.08
CA ILE A 133 14.11 1.51 4.21
C ILE A 133 13.97 2.49 3.03
N PRO A 134 14.09 2.07 1.75
CA PRO A 134 13.97 2.98 0.62
C PRO A 134 12.53 3.47 0.41
N GLY A 135 12.40 4.73 0.02
CA GLY A 135 11.12 5.31 -0.41
C GLY A 135 10.07 5.49 0.69
N VAL A 136 10.43 5.42 1.97
CA VAL A 136 9.55 5.72 3.10
C VAL A 136 9.93 7.09 3.66
N PRO A 137 9.01 8.08 3.69
CA PRO A 137 9.24 9.40 4.26
C PRO A 137 9.30 9.36 5.79
N ASP A 138 9.68 10.49 6.41
CA ASP A 138 9.55 10.65 7.86
C ASP A 138 8.09 10.87 8.25
N VAL A 139 7.41 9.78 8.58
CA VAL A 139 5.99 9.82 8.97
C VAL A 139 5.77 10.55 10.29
N ASN A 140 6.79 10.64 11.16
CA ASN A 140 6.71 11.38 12.43
C ASN A 140 6.74 12.89 12.22
N ALA A 141 7.38 13.36 11.14
CA ALA A 141 7.43 14.76 10.78
C ALA A 141 6.16 15.26 10.06
N PHE A 142 5.24 14.37 9.71
CA PHE A 142 3.94 14.75 9.17
C PHE A 142 3.10 15.46 10.24
N PRO A 143 2.38 16.57 9.91
CA PRO A 143 1.58 17.33 10.88
C PRO A 143 0.26 16.62 11.22
N HIS A 144 0.34 15.46 11.85
CA HIS A 144 -0.81 14.62 12.23
C HIS A 144 -1.92 15.38 12.98
N PRO A 145 -1.62 16.23 14.00
CA PRO A 145 -2.68 16.93 14.73
C PRO A 145 -3.50 17.87 13.82
N LEU A 146 -2.83 18.55 12.89
CA LEU A 146 -3.48 19.46 11.94
C LEU A 146 -4.38 18.67 10.98
N PHE A 147 -3.83 17.61 10.37
CA PHE A 147 -4.57 16.79 9.43
C PHE A 147 -5.78 16.09 10.07
N SER A 148 -5.60 15.55 11.30
CA SER A 148 -6.69 14.98 12.10
C SER A 148 -7.80 15.99 12.43
N LYS A 149 -7.43 17.25 12.71
CA LYS A 149 -8.41 18.33 12.93
C LYS A 149 -9.26 18.60 11.69
N ILE A 150 -8.63 18.62 10.50
CA ILE A 150 -9.32 18.78 9.22
C ILE A 150 -10.28 17.59 8.99
N GLN A 151 -9.79 16.36 9.14
CA GLN A 151 -10.60 15.14 9.00
C GLN A 151 -11.80 15.11 9.95
N ALA A 152 -11.58 15.39 11.24
CA ALA A 152 -12.63 15.41 12.23
C ALA A 152 -13.72 16.44 11.91
N ARG A 153 -13.35 17.62 11.40
CA ARG A 153 -14.30 18.64 10.98
C ARG A 153 -15.15 18.19 9.80
N ILE A 154 -14.53 17.60 8.77
CA ILE A 154 -15.23 17.09 7.58
C ILE A 154 -16.16 15.94 7.94
N SER A 155 -15.72 15.04 8.84
CA SER A 155 -16.49 13.86 9.24
C SER A 155 -17.65 14.13 10.19
N ARG A 156 -17.76 15.34 10.79
CA ARG A 156 -18.87 15.65 11.74
C ARG A 156 -20.24 15.68 11.07
N ARG A 157 -20.32 16.18 9.84
CA ARG A 157 -21.59 16.31 9.10
C ARG A 157 -21.36 16.04 7.63
N PRO A 158 -21.07 14.80 7.25
CA PRO A 158 -20.85 14.46 5.85
C PRO A 158 -22.17 14.50 5.09
N LYS A 159 -22.12 14.97 3.84
CA LYS A 159 -23.26 14.87 2.94
C LYS A 159 -23.47 13.39 2.54
N PRO A 160 -24.72 12.90 2.43
CA PRO A 160 -25.00 11.51 2.05
C PRO A 160 -24.30 11.07 0.77
N GLU A 161 -24.20 11.94 -0.23
CA GLU A 161 -23.55 11.67 -1.53
C GLU A 161 -22.04 11.37 -1.37
N ARG A 162 -21.42 11.86 -0.28
CA ARG A 162 -20.01 11.58 0.04
C ARG A 162 -19.79 10.25 0.76
N LEU A 163 -20.86 9.62 1.23
CA LEU A 163 -20.86 8.33 1.90
C LEU A 163 -21.34 7.19 0.99
N SER A 164 -21.75 7.52 -0.25
CA SER A 164 -22.18 6.55 -1.25
C SER A 164 -21.06 6.22 -2.24
N TYR A 165 -21.31 5.26 -3.12
CA TYR A 165 -20.45 4.94 -4.25
C TYR A 165 -20.29 6.16 -5.18
N SER A 166 -19.12 6.31 -5.80
CA SER A 166 -18.82 7.42 -6.71
C SER A 166 -18.31 6.89 -8.04
N CYS A 167 -18.88 7.42 -9.12
CA CYS A 167 -18.46 7.13 -10.49
C CYS A 167 -17.55 8.23 -11.09
N ASN A 168 -17.23 9.28 -10.31
CA ASN A 168 -16.56 10.48 -10.83
C ASN A 168 -15.01 10.38 -10.81
N GLY A 169 -14.46 9.22 -10.39
CA GLY A 169 -13.01 9.03 -10.31
C GLY A 169 -12.33 9.78 -9.17
N GLY A 170 -13.09 10.29 -8.20
CA GLY A 170 -12.60 11.02 -7.03
C GLY A 170 -13.51 12.17 -6.63
N THR A 171 -13.14 12.90 -5.56
CA THR A 171 -13.89 14.08 -5.14
C THR A 171 -13.49 15.29 -5.98
N PRO A 172 -14.45 16.12 -6.44
CA PRO A 172 -14.14 17.31 -7.25
C PRO A 172 -13.17 18.27 -6.57
N GLU A 173 -13.23 18.35 -5.23
CA GLU A 173 -12.34 19.20 -4.44
C GLU A 173 -10.87 18.76 -4.56
N LEU A 174 -10.60 17.45 -4.49
CA LEU A 174 -9.24 16.94 -4.64
C LEU A 174 -8.77 17.00 -6.10
N GLN A 175 -9.65 16.68 -7.04
CA GLN A 175 -9.34 16.79 -8.47
C GLN A 175 -8.91 18.21 -8.83
N GLN A 176 -9.66 19.22 -8.39
CA GLN A 176 -9.30 20.63 -8.67
C GLN A 176 -8.02 21.06 -7.95
N ALA A 177 -7.85 20.68 -6.69
CA ALA A 177 -6.62 20.97 -5.93
C ALA A 177 -5.37 20.38 -6.61
N LEU A 178 -5.49 19.19 -7.20
CA LEU A 178 -4.41 18.55 -7.95
C LEU A 178 -4.11 19.26 -9.27
N VAL A 179 -5.13 19.69 -10.03
CA VAL A 179 -4.91 20.49 -11.26
C VAL A 179 -4.07 21.72 -10.96
N ASP A 180 -4.45 22.48 -9.93
CA ASP A 180 -3.75 23.72 -9.57
C ASP A 180 -2.34 23.46 -9.07
N TYR A 181 -2.16 22.41 -8.26
CA TYR A 181 -0.85 22.01 -7.76
C TYR A 181 0.08 21.54 -8.87
N LEU A 182 -0.37 20.62 -9.73
CA LEU A 182 0.44 19.99 -10.78
C LEU A 182 0.84 20.98 -11.87
N ARG A 183 -0.02 21.92 -12.21
CA ARG A 183 0.29 22.98 -13.17
C ARG A 183 1.50 23.80 -12.72
N VAL A 184 1.55 24.17 -11.44
CA VAL A 184 2.63 25.01 -10.90
C VAL A 184 3.88 24.19 -10.59
N SER A 185 3.73 22.99 -10.03
CA SER A 185 4.86 22.21 -9.54
C SER A 185 5.52 21.36 -10.63
N ARG A 186 4.77 20.93 -11.63
CA ARG A 186 5.23 19.93 -12.63
C ARG A 186 5.02 20.37 -14.08
N GLY A 187 4.36 21.52 -14.33
CA GLY A 187 4.00 21.95 -15.68
C GLY A 187 2.98 21.02 -16.35
N VAL A 188 2.26 20.20 -15.58
CA VAL A 188 1.23 19.30 -16.11
C VAL A 188 0.02 20.10 -16.56
N HIS A 189 -0.43 19.87 -17.79
CA HIS A 189 -1.60 20.52 -18.37
C HIS A 189 -2.79 19.55 -18.39
N CYS A 190 -3.74 19.76 -17.47
CA CYS A 190 -4.94 18.93 -17.39
C CYS A 190 -6.13 19.72 -16.85
N GLN A 191 -7.32 19.17 -16.98
CA GLN A 191 -8.54 19.63 -16.32
C GLN A 191 -8.97 18.64 -15.25
N SER A 192 -9.86 19.05 -14.36
CA SER A 192 -10.27 18.22 -13.20
C SER A 192 -10.95 16.91 -13.62
N ASP A 193 -11.62 16.89 -14.75
CA ASP A 193 -12.20 15.66 -15.29
C ASP A 193 -11.17 14.63 -15.79
N GLN A 194 -9.92 15.04 -16.04
CA GLN A 194 -8.81 14.14 -16.37
C GLN A 194 -8.14 13.53 -15.14
N ILE A 195 -8.46 13.99 -13.94
CA ILE A 195 -7.88 13.44 -12.71
C ILE A 195 -8.72 12.25 -12.23
N LEU A 196 -8.04 11.12 -12.00
CA LEU A 196 -8.59 9.92 -11.40
C LEU A 196 -7.83 9.62 -10.09
N ILE A 197 -8.54 9.52 -8.97
CA ILE A 197 -7.95 9.17 -7.68
C ILE A 197 -7.91 7.67 -7.52
N THR A 198 -6.77 7.14 -7.09
CA THR A 198 -6.53 5.69 -6.94
C THR A 198 -6.05 5.35 -5.54
N GLU A 199 -6.16 4.07 -5.16
CA GLU A 199 -5.61 3.53 -3.90
C GLU A 199 -4.09 3.25 -4.01
N GLY A 200 -3.36 4.24 -4.52
CA GLY A 200 -1.94 4.19 -4.78
C GLY A 200 -1.60 3.71 -6.19
N ILE A 201 -0.29 3.68 -6.46
CA ILE A 201 0.27 3.47 -7.80
C ILE A 201 -0.07 2.09 -8.40
N HIS A 202 -0.14 1.02 -7.59
CA HIS A 202 -0.44 -0.32 -8.11
C HIS A 202 -1.82 -0.39 -8.76
N GLN A 203 -2.84 0.22 -8.15
CA GLN A 203 -4.16 0.29 -8.75
C GLN A 203 -4.16 1.11 -10.04
N ALA A 204 -3.40 2.20 -10.07
CA ALA A 204 -3.25 3.03 -11.26
C ALA A 204 -2.63 2.24 -12.43
N ILE A 205 -1.51 1.55 -12.18
CA ILE A 205 -0.82 0.74 -13.19
C ILE A 205 -1.71 -0.43 -13.65
N ASP A 206 -2.37 -1.13 -12.72
CA ASP A 206 -3.24 -2.26 -13.05
C ASP A 206 -4.43 -1.83 -13.91
N LEU A 207 -5.11 -0.73 -13.55
CA LEU A 207 -6.21 -0.18 -14.34
C LEU A 207 -5.75 0.20 -15.77
N VAL A 208 -4.64 0.94 -15.88
CA VAL A 208 -4.09 1.36 -17.18
C VAL A 208 -3.72 0.14 -18.03
N THR A 209 -3.06 -0.84 -17.44
CA THR A 209 -2.66 -2.08 -18.13
C THR A 209 -3.87 -2.86 -18.63
N ARG A 210 -4.87 -3.09 -17.78
CA ARG A 210 -6.11 -3.83 -18.15
C ARG A 210 -6.91 -3.15 -19.25
N MET A 211 -6.90 -1.83 -19.27
CA MET A 211 -7.71 -1.07 -20.23
C MET A 211 -7.03 -0.82 -21.56
N LEU A 212 -5.68 -0.87 -21.60
CA LEU A 212 -4.92 -0.52 -22.79
C LEU A 212 -4.15 -1.69 -23.41
N CYS A 213 -4.09 -2.84 -22.73
CA CYS A 213 -3.39 -4.03 -23.22
C CYS A 213 -4.30 -5.25 -23.25
N ASP A 214 -4.10 -6.06 -24.28
CA ASP A 214 -4.59 -7.44 -24.38
C ASP A 214 -3.50 -8.44 -23.96
N ASN A 215 -3.89 -9.71 -23.77
CA ASN A 215 -2.96 -10.78 -23.45
C ASN A 215 -1.91 -10.95 -24.56
N GLY A 216 -0.64 -10.95 -24.17
CA GLY A 216 0.48 -11.09 -25.08
C GLY A 216 1.01 -9.77 -25.66
N ASP A 217 0.33 -8.65 -25.43
CA ASP A 217 0.82 -7.32 -25.80
C ASP A 217 2.18 -7.02 -25.18
N LEU A 218 2.93 -6.12 -25.81
CA LEU A 218 4.26 -5.71 -25.37
C LEU A 218 4.21 -4.43 -24.56
N ALA A 219 4.94 -4.40 -23.45
CA ALA A 219 5.23 -3.19 -22.68
C ALA A 219 6.75 -3.04 -22.50
N TRP A 220 7.27 -1.85 -22.80
CA TRP A 220 8.65 -1.51 -22.45
C TRP A 220 8.74 -1.02 -21.02
N VAL A 221 9.79 -1.47 -20.33
CA VAL A 221 10.10 -1.08 -18.95
C VAL A 221 11.55 -0.68 -18.83
N GLU A 222 11.87 0.25 -17.95
CA GLU A 222 13.26 0.59 -17.62
C GLU A 222 13.98 -0.62 -17.02
N GLU A 223 15.29 -0.75 -17.26
CA GLU A 223 16.14 -1.80 -16.69
C GLU A 223 17.37 -1.20 -16.00
N PRO A 224 17.45 -1.22 -14.67
CA PRO A 224 16.48 -1.77 -13.71
C PRO A 224 15.25 -0.90 -13.51
N SER A 225 14.15 -1.48 -12.97
CA SER A 225 12.90 -0.76 -12.70
C SER A 225 12.17 -1.22 -11.45
N TYR A 226 11.10 -0.49 -11.11
CA TYR A 226 10.23 -0.84 -10.00
C TYR A 226 9.56 -2.20 -10.23
N TRP A 227 9.78 -3.12 -9.31
CA TRP A 227 9.26 -4.49 -9.39
C TRP A 227 7.73 -4.59 -9.48
N GLY A 228 7.01 -3.60 -8.92
CA GLY A 228 5.54 -3.57 -8.95
C GLY A 228 4.97 -3.48 -10.36
N ILE A 229 5.64 -2.79 -11.28
CA ILE A 229 5.26 -2.74 -12.71
C ILE A 229 5.30 -4.15 -13.29
N ARG A 230 6.41 -4.88 -13.10
CA ARG A 230 6.59 -6.24 -13.62
C ARG A 230 5.53 -7.22 -13.12
N HIS A 231 5.19 -7.10 -11.82
CA HIS A 231 4.15 -7.96 -11.24
C HIS A 231 2.78 -7.68 -11.84
N VAL A 232 2.42 -6.41 -12.05
CA VAL A 232 1.14 -6.04 -12.68
C VAL A 232 1.11 -6.52 -14.13
N LEU A 233 2.18 -6.32 -14.90
CA LEU A 233 2.26 -6.81 -16.29
C LEU A 233 2.11 -8.33 -16.37
N ALA A 234 2.85 -9.08 -15.53
CA ALA A 234 2.78 -10.54 -15.48
C ALA A 234 1.37 -11.05 -15.07
N MET A 235 0.68 -10.36 -14.14
CA MET A 235 -0.69 -10.71 -13.73
C MET A 235 -1.72 -10.45 -14.83
N ASN A 236 -1.41 -9.58 -15.79
CA ASN A 236 -2.26 -9.27 -16.93
C ASN A 236 -1.79 -9.95 -18.24
N ASP A 237 -0.85 -10.90 -18.17
CA ASP A 237 -0.26 -11.61 -19.32
C ASP A 237 0.34 -10.67 -20.38
N VAL A 238 0.86 -9.50 -19.97
CA VAL A 238 1.56 -8.53 -20.82
C VAL A 238 3.06 -8.82 -20.78
N ARG A 239 3.70 -8.90 -21.95
CA ARG A 239 5.15 -9.13 -22.08
C ARG A 239 5.92 -7.87 -21.69
N ALA A 240 6.79 -7.98 -20.69
CA ALA A 240 7.68 -6.89 -20.30
C ALA A 240 9.01 -7.04 -21.05
N GLU A 241 9.37 -6.04 -21.86
CA GLU A 241 10.68 -5.95 -22.50
C GLU A 241 11.53 -4.89 -21.81
N PRO A 242 12.66 -5.28 -21.21
CA PRO A 242 13.53 -4.37 -20.50
C PRO A 242 14.38 -3.53 -21.46
N LEU A 243 14.38 -2.22 -21.29
CA LEU A 243 15.26 -1.30 -22.01
C LEU A 243 16.28 -0.69 -21.05
N THR A 244 17.53 -0.64 -21.49
CA THR A 244 18.64 -0.11 -20.67
C THR A 244 18.43 1.35 -20.29
N VAL A 245 18.95 1.72 -19.12
CA VAL A 245 18.99 3.10 -18.60
C VAL A 245 20.43 3.58 -18.55
N ASP A 246 20.70 4.71 -19.17
CA ASP A 246 21.97 5.44 -19.07
C ASP A 246 21.84 6.73 -18.25
N ALA A 247 22.83 7.58 -18.26
CA ALA A 247 22.83 8.88 -17.58
C ALA A 247 21.71 9.83 -18.07
N ASN A 248 21.19 9.61 -19.28
CA ASN A 248 20.12 10.39 -19.89
C ASN A 248 18.73 9.73 -19.78
N GLY A 249 18.60 8.67 -18.98
CA GLY A 249 17.36 7.92 -18.78
C GLY A 249 17.22 6.70 -19.71
N LEU A 250 15.98 6.21 -19.88
CA LEU A 250 15.68 5.05 -20.74
C LEU A 250 16.22 5.24 -22.17
N CYS A 251 16.88 4.21 -22.71
CA CYS A 251 17.43 4.18 -24.05
C CYS A 251 16.45 3.53 -25.04
N PRO A 252 15.61 4.28 -25.78
CA PRO A 252 14.73 3.69 -26.77
C PRO A 252 15.54 3.17 -27.96
N PRO A 253 15.15 2.04 -28.57
CA PRO A 253 15.84 1.48 -29.73
C PRO A 253 15.78 2.44 -30.93
N GLU A 254 16.67 2.24 -31.88
CA GLU A 254 16.67 3.01 -33.15
C GLU A 254 15.57 2.55 -34.10
N THR A 255 15.35 1.24 -34.15
CA THR A 255 14.30 0.59 -34.94
C THR A 255 13.35 -0.15 -34.01
N VAL A 256 12.08 -0.16 -34.34
CA VAL A 256 11.02 -0.82 -33.56
C VAL A 256 10.38 -1.88 -34.47
N ASP A 257 10.66 -3.15 -34.18
CA ASP A 257 10.08 -4.28 -34.93
C ASP A 257 8.72 -4.68 -34.37
N ASP A 258 8.56 -4.66 -33.06
CA ASP A 258 7.32 -4.95 -32.33
C ASP A 258 6.96 -3.73 -31.47
N ALA A 259 5.88 -3.05 -31.82
CA ALA A 259 5.48 -1.80 -31.16
C ALA A 259 4.90 -2.06 -29.76
N PRO A 260 5.44 -1.44 -28.69
CA PRO A 260 4.87 -1.59 -27.37
C PRO A 260 3.51 -0.87 -27.26
N ARG A 261 2.57 -1.46 -26.53
CA ARG A 261 1.33 -0.78 -26.17
C ARG A 261 1.58 0.25 -25.07
N LEU A 262 2.42 -0.08 -24.09
CA LEU A 262 2.79 0.77 -22.96
C LEU A 262 4.30 0.92 -22.86
N ILE A 263 4.74 2.11 -22.42
CA ILE A 263 6.15 2.42 -22.13
C ILE A 263 6.20 3.01 -20.72
N PHE A 264 6.74 2.26 -19.75
CA PHE A 264 6.85 2.70 -18.36
C PHE A 264 8.17 3.41 -18.12
N VAL A 265 8.10 4.65 -17.59
CA VAL A 265 9.29 5.47 -17.32
C VAL A 265 9.15 6.27 -16.02
N THR A 266 10.29 6.53 -15.37
CA THR A 266 10.44 7.40 -14.21
C THR A 266 11.37 8.58 -14.53
N PRO A 267 10.98 9.50 -15.43
CA PRO A 267 11.89 10.41 -16.13
C PRO A 267 12.44 11.53 -15.23
N SER A 268 11.81 11.82 -14.12
CA SER A 268 12.22 12.90 -13.20
C SER A 268 13.27 12.45 -12.19
N HIS A 269 13.27 11.17 -11.85
CA HIS A 269 14.20 10.50 -10.95
C HIS A 269 14.05 8.99 -11.17
N GLN A 270 14.86 8.43 -12.05
CA GLN A 270 14.76 7.03 -12.45
C GLN A 270 14.86 6.09 -11.24
N TYR A 271 13.91 5.20 -11.08
CA TYR A 271 13.92 4.23 -10.00
C TYR A 271 14.48 2.88 -10.46
N PRO A 272 15.56 2.36 -9.83
CA PRO A 272 16.17 2.86 -8.59
C PRO A 272 17.47 3.68 -8.77
N LEU A 273 17.97 3.88 -9.99
CA LEU A 273 19.32 4.40 -10.22
C LEU A 273 19.49 5.91 -9.91
N GLY A 274 18.41 6.70 -9.99
CA GLY A 274 18.45 8.14 -9.76
C GLY A 274 18.79 8.98 -10.99
N ALA A 275 18.93 8.38 -12.19
CA ALA A 275 19.17 9.12 -13.42
C ALA A 275 17.99 10.05 -13.75
N VAL A 276 18.29 11.22 -14.33
CA VAL A 276 17.27 12.16 -14.80
C VAL A 276 17.23 12.14 -16.32
N MET A 277 16.06 11.87 -16.89
CA MET A 277 15.91 11.80 -18.35
C MET A 277 16.12 13.18 -18.97
N SER A 278 17.07 13.27 -19.92
CA SER A 278 17.38 14.51 -20.64
C SER A 278 16.19 14.99 -21.48
N LEU A 279 16.15 16.30 -21.78
CA LEU A 279 15.08 16.87 -22.58
C LEU A 279 15.04 16.25 -24.00
N GLU A 280 16.19 16.03 -24.60
CA GLU A 280 16.31 15.37 -25.91
C GLU A 280 15.72 13.96 -25.89
N ARG A 281 16.04 13.18 -24.85
CA ARG A 281 15.52 11.83 -24.67
C ARG A 281 14.00 11.82 -24.48
N ARG A 282 13.47 12.79 -23.72
CA ARG A 282 12.02 12.99 -23.52
C ARG A 282 11.31 13.29 -24.84
N GLN A 283 11.86 14.20 -25.65
CA GLN A 283 11.31 14.55 -26.96
C GLN A 283 11.33 13.35 -27.94
N ARG A 284 12.44 12.62 -27.97
CA ARG A 284 12.57 11.40 -28.79
C ARG A 284 11.54 10.34 -28.37
N LEU A 285 11.36 10.12 -27.07
CA LEU A 285 10.41 9.14 -26.55
C LEU A 285 8.95 9.52 -26.89
N LEU A 286 8.59 10.80 -26.75
CA LEU A 286 7.27 11.31 -27.13
C LEU A 286 7.00 11.14 -28.63
N ALA A 287 7.99 11.45 -29.49
CA ALA A 287 7.88 11.28 -30.93
C ALA A 287 7.68 9.80 -31.29
N LEU A 288 8.49 8.92 -30.71
CA LEU A 288 8.40 7.48 -30.92
C LEU A 288 7.04 6.92 -30.48
N ALA A 289 6.56 7.30 -29.30
CA ALA A 289 5.27 6.84 -28.79
C ALA A 289 4.11 7.26 -29.73
N ARG A 290 4.15 8.49 -30.28
CA ARG A 290 3.16 8.94 -31.28
C ARG A 290 3.25 8.14 -32.57
N GLN A 291 4.46 7.89 -33.06
CA GLN A 291 4.68 7.13 -34.29
C GLN A 291 4.19 5.68 -34.18
N GLN A 292 4.41 5.07 -33.03
CA GLN A 292 4.05 3.66 -32.76
C GLN A 292 2.63 3.48 -32.26
N GLY A 293 1.92 4.54 -31.93
CA GLY A 293 0.59 4.46 -31.30
C GLY A 293 0.64 3.93 -29.85
N SER A 294 1.77 4.13 -29.19
CA SER A 294 2.03 3.67 -27.81
C SER A 294 1.60 4.73 -26.78
N TRP A 295 1.23 4.29 -25.57
CA TRP A 295 1.05 5.17 -24.43
C TRP A 295 2.25 5.12 -23.51
N ILE A 296 2.76 6.28 -23.10
CA ILE A 296 3.78 6.40 -22.06
C ILE A 296 3.09 6.45 -20.71
N VAL A 297 3.51 5.63 -19.77
CA VAL A 297 3.12 5.70 -18.36
C VAL A 297 4.26 6.36 -17.60
N GLU A 298 4.11 7.64 -17.27
CA GLU A 298 5.05 8.44 -16.50
C GLU A 298 4.76 8.26 -15.01
N ASP A 299 5.61 7.53 -14.30
CA ASP A 299 5.55 7.38 -12.83
C ASP A 299 6.38 8.46 -12.16
N ASP A 300 5.71 9.43 -11.57
CA ASP A 300 6.31 10.55 -10.83
C ASP A 300 6.11 10.37 -9.32
N TYR A 301 7.00 9.59 -8.71
CA TYR A 301 6.81 9.12 -7.35
C TYR A 301 7.43 10.01 -6.25
N ASP A 302 8.50 10.80 -6.54
CA ASP A 302 9.24 11.59 -5.54
C ASP A 302 9.85 12.92 -6.05
N SER A 303 9.40 13.42 -7.17
CA SER A 303 9.91 14.65 -7.79
C SER A 303 9.81 15.91 -6.93
N GLU A 304 8.97 15.92 -5.91
CA GLU A 304 8.91 16.96 -4.88
C GLU A 304 10.23 17.10 -4.12
N PHE A 305 11.04 16.04 -4.03
CA PHE A 305 12.28 15.98 -3.26
C PHE A 305 13.51 16.17 -4.13
N ARG A 306 13.54 17.27 -4.87
CA ARG A 306 14.74 17.77 -5.53
C ARG A 306 15.40 18.83 -4.64
N PHE A 307 16.68 18.62 -4.31
CA PHE A 307 17.41 19.44 -3.32
C PHE A 307 18.23 20.55 -3.97
N SER A 308 18.54 20.43 -5.26
CA SER A 308 19.25 21.46 -6.04
C SER A 308 18.69 21.55 -7.46
N GLY A 309 18.96 22.66 -8.13
CA GLY A 309 18.50 22.93 -9.50
C GLY A 309 17.03 23.35 -9.57
N GLN A 310 16.56 23.55 -10.81
CA GLN A 310 15.18 23.94 -11.10
C GLN A 310 14.26 22.71 -11.12
N PRO A 311 12.95 22.89 -10.83
CA PRO A 311 11.96 21.82 -11.07
C PRO A 311 12.00 21.37 -12.54
N ILE A 312 11.97 20.07 -12.76
CA ILE A 312 11.93 19.47 -14.10
C ILE A 312 10.46 19.26 -14.46
N PRO A 313 9.96 19.81 -15.58
CA PRO A 313 8.59 19.59 -15.99
C PRO A 313 8.35 18.11 -16.32
N ALA A 314 7.11 17.65 -16.11
CA ALA A 314 6.69 16.31 -16.49
C ALA A 314 6.72 16.12 -18.02
N LEU A 315 6.88 14.88 -18.48
CA LEU A 315 6.73 14.53 -19.90
C LEU A 315 5.36 14.94 -20.44
N GLN A 316 4.31 14.76 -19.64
CA GLN A 316 2.93 15.10 -19.97
C GLN A 316 2.77 16.57 -20.39
N GLY A 317 3.51 17.49 -19.77
CA GLY A 317 3.39 18.92 -20.02
C GLY A 317 4.27 19.47 -21.15
N LEU A 318 5.16 18.64 -21.74
CA LEU A 318 6.12 19.11 -22.73
C LEU A 318 5.51 19.41 -24.10
N VAL A 319 4.44 18.72 -24.46
CA VAL A 319 3.75 18.88 -25.75
C VAL A 319 2.24 18.79 -25.55
N ALA A 320 1.50 19.52 -26.39
CA ALA A 320 0.05 19.39 -26.41
C ALA A 320 -0.36 17.96 -26.80
N ASP A 321 -1.44 17.46 -26.19
CA ASP A 321 -1.97 16.13 -26.44
C ASP A 321 -0.91 15.03 -26.39
N ALA A 322 -0.02 15.12 -25.38
CA ALA A 322 1.01 14.12 -25.13
C ALA A 322 0.36 12.74 -24.93
N PRO A 323 0.87 11.64 -25.56
CA PRO A 323 0.38 10.29 -25.33
C PRO A 323 0.90 9.77 -23.99
N VAL A 324 0.65 10.50 -22.90
CA VAL A 324 1.21 10.27 -21.57
C VAL A 324 0.10 10.12 -20.55
N VAL A 325 0.05 8.96 -19.91
CA VAL A 325 -0.68 8.72 -18.66
C VAL A 325 0.28 9.06 -17.52
N TYR A 326 0.05 10.19 -16.84
CA TYR A 326 0.88 10.61 -15.73
C TYR A 326 0.33 10.05 -14.43
N ILE A 327 1.18 9.44 -13.61
CA ILE A 327 0.81 8.82 -12.32
C ILE A 327 1.60 9.50 -11.20
N GLY A 328 0.91 9.91 -10.15
CA GLY A 328 1.51 10.47 -8.95
C GLY A 328 1.01 9.79 -7.68
N THR A 329 1.75 9.97 -6.59
CA THR A 329 1.44 9.34 -5.29
C THR A 329 1.70 10.26 -4.11
N PHE A 330 0.86 10.14 -3.07
CA PHE A 330 1.10 10.80 -1.78
C PHE A 330 1.90 9.93 -0.80
N SER A 331 2.21 8.69 -1.18
CA SER A 331 2.95 7.75 -0.32
C SER A 331 4.36 8.21 0.04
N LYS A 332 4.99 9.01 -0.83
CA LYS A 332 6.37 9.51 -0.63
C LYS A 332 6.39 10.91 -0.02
N THR A 333 5.35 11.69 -0.28
CA THR A 333 5.25 13.08 0.17
C THR A 333 4.59 13.22 1.54
N LEU A 334 3.68 12.32 1.91
CA LEU A 334 2.99 12.30 3.19
C LEU A 334 3.32 11.04 3.99
N TYR A 335 2.61 9.95 3.75
CA TYR A 335 2.90 8.64 4.35
C TYR A 335 2.24 7.49 3.56
N PRO A 336 2.88 6.30 3.48
CA PRO A 336 2.40 5.19 2.66
C PRO A 336 1.02 4.67 3.05
N GLY A 337 0.68 4.70 4.35
CA GLY A 337 -0.61 4.23 4.88
C GLY A 337 -1.81 5.07 4.47
N LEU A 338 -1.61 6.27 3.88
CA LEU A 338 -2.68 7.09 3.35
C LEU A 338 -3.38 6.42 2.16
N ARG A 339 -2.66 5.61 1.41
CA ARG A 339 -3.14 4.84 0.24
C ARG A 339 -3.87 5.70 -0.80
N LEU A 340 -3.38 6.91 -1.06
CA LEU A 340 -3.87 7.78 -2.13
C LEU A 340 -2.80 8.01 -3.19
N GLY A 341 -3.20 7.82 -4.43
CA GLY A 341 -2.49 8.20 -5.64
C GLY A 341 -3.46 8.85 -6.62
N TYR A 342 -2.96 9.25 -7.76
CA TYR A 342 -3.78 9.84 -8.81
C TYR A 342 -3.19 9.58 -10.19
N VAL A 343 -4.05 9.64 -11.18
CA VAL A 343 -3.71 9.51 -12.60
C VAL A 343 -4.22 10.75 -13.33
N VAL A 344 -3.38 11.35 -14.16
CA VAL A 344 -3.80 12.32 -15.17
C VAL A 344 -4.00 11.58 -16.47
N ILE A 345 -5.26 11.47 -16.88
CA ILE A 345 -5.67 10.67 -18.03
C ILE A 345 -5.63 11.56 -19.29
N PRO A 346 -5.03 11.09 -20.41
CA PRO A 346 -5.15 11.73 -21.68
C PRO A 346 -6.61 11.89 -22.12
N ARG A 347 -6.96 13.01 -22.76
CA ARG A 347 -8.34 13.33 -23.15
C ARG A 347 -9.11 12.19 -23.81
N PRO A 348 -8.57 11.47 -24.80
CA PRO A 348 -9.30 10.39 -25.46
C PRO A 348 -9.70 9.23 -24.56
N LEU A 349 -9.01 9.03 -23.43
CA LEU A 349 -9.20 7.90 -22.52
C LEU A 349 -10.03 8.24 -21.28
N VAL A 350 -10.44 9.50 -21.09
CA VAL A 350 -11.08 9.96 -19.84
C VAL A 350 -12.36 9.20 -19.54
N SER A 351 -13.26 9.11 -20.51
CA SER A 351 -14.55 8.44 -20.35
C SER A 351 -14.36 6.96 -19.95
N ASP A 352 -13.54 6.26 -20.73
CA ASP A 352 -13.40 4.82 -20.63
C ASP A 352 -12.69 4.40 -19.34
N LEU A 353 -11.60 5.09 -18.99
CA LEU A 353 -10.87 4.79 -17.75
C LEU A 353 -11.68 5.13 -16.49
N LYS A 354 -12.50 6.20 -16.52
CA LYS A 354 -13.39 6.52 -15.39
C LYS A 354 -14.52 5.52 -15.23
N HIS A 355 -15.14 5.09 -16.33
CA HIS A 355 -16.16 4.05 -16.29
C HIS A 355 -15.57 2.72 -15.79
N ALA A 356 -14.42 2.31 -16.33
CA ALA A 356 -13.74 1.09 -15.87
C ALA A 356 -13.38 1.16 -14.37
N HIS A 357 -12.87 2.30 -13.91
CA HIS A 357 -12.58 2.49 -12.48
C HIS A 357 -13.85 2.39 -11.62
N ALA A 358 -14.96 2.97 -12.08
CA ALA A 358 -16.24 2.90 -11.37
C ALA A 358 -16.76 1.46 -11.29
N GLU A 359 -16.69 0.71 -12.39
CA GLU A 359 -17.14 -0.70 -12.43
C GLU A 359 -16.26 -1.63 -11.59
N LEU A 360 -14.93 -1.46 -11.63
CA LEU A 360 -14.00 -2.33 -10.94
C LEU A 360 -13.86 -2.00 -9.44
N TYR A 361 -13.88 -0.71 -9.07
CA TYR A 361 -13.47 -0.26 -7.72
C TYR A 361 -14.53 0.56 -7.00
N ARG A 362 -15.54 1.07 -7.69
CA ARG A 362 -16.70 1.82 -7.14
C ARG A 362 -16.33 3.10 -6.36
N GLY A 363 -15.15 3.66 -6.56
CA GLY A 363 -14.64 4.81 -5.84
C GLY A 363 -14.28 4.49 -4.38
N GLY A 364 -14.21 5.50 -3.54
CA GLY A 364 -13.93 5.33 -2.11
C GLY A 364 -13.18 6.49 -1.48
N HIS A 365 -12.99 6.41 -0.16
CA HIS A 365 -12.18 7.34 0.63
C HIS A 365 -12.57 8.83 0.52
N SER A 366 -13.82 9.16 0.20
CA SER A 366 -14.26 10.53 -0.10
C SER A 366 -13.91 11.53 1.01
N LEU A 367 -14.10 11.17 2.29
CA LEU A 367 -13.82 12.06 3.40
C LEU A 367 -12.32 12.38 3.55
N ILE A 368 -11.45 11.39 3.31
CA ILE A 368 -10.01 11.61 3.38
C ILE A 368 -9.50 12.37 2.14
N GLN A 369 -10.12 12.16 0.97
CA GLN A 369 -9.84 12.95 -0.23
C GLN A 369 -10.19 14.43 -0.01
N MET A 370 -11.34 14.74 0.59
CA MET A 370 -11.73 16.11 0.95
C MET A 370 -10.76 16.74 1.96
N ALA A 371 -10.30 15.97 2.96
CA ALA A 371 -9.32 16.45 3.92
C ALA A 371 -7.97 16.77 3.25
N LEU A 372 -7.54 15.92 2.31
CA LEU A 372 -6.33 16.17 1.54
C LEU A 372 -6.47 17.36 0.60
N ALA A 373 -7.62 17.53 -0.05
CA ALA A 373 -7.91 18.71 -0.86
C ALA A 373 -7.76 20.00 -0.06
N GLU A 374 -8.35 20.06 1.13
CA GLU A 374 -8.19 21.22 2.01
C GLU A 374 -6.74 21.40 2.47
N PHE A 375 -6.04 20.32 2.81
CA PHE A 375 -4.63 20.38 3.21
C PHE A 375 -3.74 20.95 2.09
N ILE A 376 -4.08 20.67 0.82
CA ILE A 376 -3.38 21.23 -0.35
C ILE A 376 -3.77 22.70 -0.53
N THR A 377 -5.06 23.02 -0.61
CA THR A 377 -5.56 24.35 -0.95
C THR A 377 -5.28 25.39 0.14
N ALA A 378 -5.23 24.97 1.42
CA ALA A 378 -4.81 25.82 2.53
C ALA A 378 -3.29 26.05 2.60
N GLY A 379 -2.51 25.50 1.67
CA GLY A 379 -1.05 25.66 1.61
C GLY A 379 -0.25 24.79 2.59
N HIS A 380 -0.90 23.95 3.37
CA HIS A 380 -0.24 23.08 4.35
C HIS A 380 0.63 22.02 3.70
N TYR A 381 0.19 21.48 2.56
CA TYR A 381 0.98 20.54 1.76
C TYR A 381 2.30 21.17 1.28
N SER A 382 2.24 22.33 0.65
CA SER A 382 3.44 23.03 0.16
C SER A 382 4.41 23.42 1.30
N ALA A 383 3.87 23.82 2.46
CA ALA A 383 4.65 24.10 3.64
C ALA A 383 5.34 22.82 4.19
N HIS A 384 4.62 21.69 4.17
CA HIS A 384 5.20 20.39 4.56
C HIS A 384 6.32 19.97 3.60
N ILE A 385 6.11 20.02 2.28
CA ILE A 385 7.14 19.67 1.29
C ILE A 385 8.41 20.52 1.48
N ARG A 386 8.28 21.84 1.65
CA ARG A 386 9.45 22.72 1.89
C ARG A 386 10.23 22.29 3.13
N ARG A 387 9.55 21.99 4.23
CA ARG A 387 10.19 21.51 5.46
C ARG A 387 10.89 20.18 5.25
N MET A 388 10.26 19.24 4.55
CA MET A 388 10.84 17.93 4.27
C MET A 388 12.03 18.00 3.33
N ARG A 389 12.03 18.89 2.33
CA ARG A 389 13.20 19.12 1.47
C ARG A 389 14.45 19.50 2.31
N LEU A 390 14.31 20.42 3.23
CA LEU A 390 15.42 20.83 4.11
C LEU A 390 15.90 19.67 5.01
N LEU A 391 14.96 18.95 5.60
CA LEU A 391 15.26 17.80 6.44
C LEU A 391 15.99 16.70 5.66
N TYR A 392 15.44 16.32 4.50
CA TYR A 392 15.99 15.23 3.70
C TYR A 392 17.30 15.58 3.01
N SER A 393 17.49 16.85 2.61
CA SER A 393 18.78 17.33 2.11
C SER A 393 19.89 17.14 3.15
N ARG A 394 19.63 17.50 4.41
CA ARG A 394 20.57 17.31 5.53
C ARG A 394 20.84 15.82 5.77
N ARG A 395 19.80 14.98 5.85
CA ARG A 395 19.96 13.54 6.08
C ARG A 395 20.69 12.84 4.93
N ARG A 396 20.44 13.28 3.69
CA ARG A 396 21.16 12.79 2.52
C ARG A 396 22.64 13.12 2.62
N ALA A 397 22.99 14.38 2.91
CA ALA A 397 24.38 14.80 3.10
C ALA A 397 25.06 13.99 4.20
N PHE A 398 24.39 13.77 5.32
CA PHE A 398 24.91 12.97 6.43
C PHE A 398 25.18 11.51 6.01
N LEU A 399 24.24 10.84 5.30
CA LEU A 399 24.46 9.48 4.81
C LEU A 399 25.61 9.44 3.78
N THR A 400 25.68 10.43 2.90
CA THR A 400 26.77 10.54 1.91
C THR A 400 28.13 10.65 2.61
N GLU A 401 28.22 11.50 3.65
CA GLU A 401 29.44 11.64 4.45
C GLU A 401 29.82 10.33 5.15
N LEU A 402 28.87 9.61 5.72
CA LEU A 402 29.14 8.29 6.33
C LEU A 402 29.71 7.30 5.30
N ILE A 403 29.13 7.24 4.10
CA ILE A 403 29.62 6.37 3.03
C ILE A 403 31.04 6.79 2.62
N GLN A 404 31.28 8.07 2.37
CA GLN A 404 32.60 8.58 1.96
C GLN A 404 33.69 8.36 3.00
N ARG A 405 33.33 8.42 4.28
CA ARG A 405 34.27 8.22 5.39
C ARG A 405 34.71 6.76 5.57
N HIS A 406 33.86 5.83 5.23
CA HIS A 406 34.10 4.41 5.55
C HIS A 406 34.25 3.50 4.33
N CYS A 407 33.84 3.94 3.14
CA CYS A 407 33.85 3.14 1.95
C CYS A 407 34.70 3.76 0.85
N MET A 408 35.15 2.93 -0.08
CA MET A 408 35.93 3.36 -1.26
C MET A 408 35.12 4.38 -2.09
N PRO A 409 35.77 5.30 -2.83
CA PRO A 409 35.09 6.37 -3.60
C PRO A 409 34.03 5.86 -4.59
N TYR A 410 34.22 4.68 -5.21
CA TYR A 410 33.27 4.10 -6.15
C TYR A 410 31.97 3.61 -5.48
N ALA A 411 31.91 3.59 -4.14
CA ALA A 411 30.72 3.15 -3.41
C ALA A 411 29.50 4.07 -3.59
N LEU A 412 29.71 5.32 -3.99
CA LEU A 412 28.61 6.21 -4.36
C LEU A 412 28.31 6.13 -5.85
N SER A 413 27.02 6.11 -6.22
CA SER A 413 26.60 6.09 -7.61
C SER A 413 26.87 7.41 -8.31
N ASP A 414 27.37 7.36 -9.56
CA ASP A 414 27.57 8.53 -10.41
C ASP A 414 26.26 9.22 -10.79
N PHE A 415 25.13 8.52 -10.71
CA PHE A 415 23.77 9.04 -10.98
C PHE A 415 23.13 9.75 -9.80
N SER A 416 23.87 10.01 -8.71
CA SER A 416 23.33 10.64 -7.51
C SER A 416 23.01 12.12 -7.72
N ASP A 417 22.06 12.43 -8.60
CA ASP A 417 21.44 13.74 -8.64
C ASP A 417 20.90 14.08 -7.23
N ASN A 418 20.94 15.35 -6.88
CA ASN A 418 20.47 15.81 -5.57
C ASN A 418 18.95 15.73 -5.46
N ALA A 419 18.41 14.51 -5.55
CA ALA A 419 16.97 14.23 -5.57
C ALA A 419 16.62 12.91 -4.87
N GLY A 420 15.35 12.69 -4.63
CA GLY A 420 14.77 11.45 -4.15
C GLY A 420 14.92 11.20 -2.65
N LEU A 421 14.59 9.97 -2.24
CA LEU A 421 14.54 9.54 -0.84
C LEU A 421 15.51 8.40 -0.51
N HIS A 422 16.38 8.02 -1.44
CA HIS A 422 17.34 6.93 -1.27
C HIS A 422 18.66 7.24 -1.99
N LEU A 423 19.71 6.53 -1.58
CA LEU A 423 20.99 6.43 -2.26
C LEU A 423 21.26 4.97 -2.62
N ILE A 424 22.13 4.76 -3.59
CA ILE A 424 22.68 3.43 -3.90
C ILE A 424 24.11 3.38 -3.36
N LEU A 425 24.36 2.40 -2.50
CA LEU A 425 25.69 1.98 -2.14
C LEU A 425 26.13 0.93 -3.17
N ASN A 426 26.99 1.31 -4.11
CA ASN A 426 27.53 0.39 -5.11
C ASN A 426 28.42 -0.65 -4.45
N LEU A 427 28.34 -1.88 -4.96
CA LEU A 427 29.15 -3.01 -4.53
C LEU A 427 30.04 -3.50 -5.68
N PRO A 428 31.14 -4.20 -5.41
CA PRO A 428 31.90 -4.91 -6.44
C PRO A 428 31.01 -5.86 -7.24
N ALA A 429 31.36 -6.11 -8.51
CA ALA A 429 30.55 -6.92 -9.43
C ALA A 429 30.35 -8.37 -8.94
N GLU A 430 31.34 -8.91 -8.25
CA GLU A 430 31.35 -10.25 -7.65
C GLU A 430 30.56 -10.37 -6.35
N ALA A 431 30.11 -9.25 -5.76
CA ALA A 431 29.40 -9.26 -4.49
C ALA A 431 28.01 -9.85 -4.62
N ASP A 432 27.61 -10.63 -3.62
CA ASP A 432 26.21 -11.09 -3.45
C ASP A 432 25.42 -10.05 -2.64
N ASP A 433 24.86 -9.06 -3.33
CA ASP A 433 24.05 -8.00 -2.71
C ASP A 433 22.77 -8.53 -2.05
N VAL A 434 22.27 -9.71 -2.50
CA VAL A 434 21.11 -10.38 -1.90
C VAL A 434 21.48 -10.98 -0.55
N ALA A 435 22.65 -11.64 -0.44
CA ALA A 435 23.12 -12.20 0.82
C ALA A 435 23.41 -11.09 1.85
N ILE A 436 24.09 -10.01 1.43
CA ILE A 436 24.38 -8.85 2.28
C ILE A 436 23.06 -8.21 2.79
N ALA A 437 22.11 -7.96 1.89
CA ALA A 437 20.82 -7.40 2.26
C ALA A 437 20.04 -8.32 3.22
N ARG A 438 20.12 -9.62 3.04
CA ARG A 438 19.47 -10.61 3.92
C ARG A 438 20.06 -10.55 5.32
N GLU A 439 21.39 -10.54 5.47
CA GLU A 439 22.06 -10.43 6.75
C GLU A 439 21.74 -9.10 7.43
N ALA A 440 21.83 -7.97 6.72
CA ALA A 440 21.47 -6.66 7.23
C ALA A 440 20.01 -6.62 7.71
N ASN A 441 19.06 -7.16 6.92
CA ASN A 441 17.65 -7.22 7.29
C ASN A 441 17.39 -8.09 8.53
N ALA A 442 18.15 -9.15 8.74
CA ALA A 442 18.09 -9.98 9.95
C ALA A 442 18.50 -9.16 11.19
N ARG A 443 19.41 -8.19 11.03
CA ARG A 443 19.86 -7.26 12.06
C ARG A 443 19.04 -5.95 12.10
N HIS A 444 17.83 -5.94 11.52
CA HIS A 444 16.91 -4.78 11.44
C HIS A 444 17.38 -3.59 10.57
N ILE A 445 18.35 -3.78 9.70
CA ILE A 445 18.82 -2.78 8.73
C ILE A 445 18.18 -3.06 7.38
N LEU A 446 17.20 -2.23 6.99
CA LEU A 446 16.27 -2.54 5.91
C LEU A 446 16.74 -2.06 4.52
N VAL A 447 17.95 -2.44 4.12
CA VAL A 447 18.45 -2.19 2.77
C VAL A 447 17.79 -3.13 1.74
N ARG A 448 17.81 -2.73 0.47
CA ARG A 448 17.32 -3.57 -0.63
C ARG A 448 18.43 -3.84 -1.64
N PRO A 449 18.60 -5.10 -2.10
CA PRO A 449 19.61 -5.41 -3.08
C PRO A 449 19.22 -4.86 -4.46
N LEU A 450 20.15 -4.19 -5.14
CA LEU A 450 19.92 -3.59 -6.45
C LEU A 450 19.63 -4.66 -7.52
N SER A 451 20.29 -5.82 -7.43
CA SER A 451 20.12 -6.91 -8.39
C SER A 451 18.67 -7.39 -8.56
N ARG A 452 17.83 -7.23 -7.54
CA ARG A 452 16.41 -7.61 -7.60
C ARG A 452 15.54 -6.71 -8.47
N TYR A 453 16.05 -5.53 -8.86
CA TYR A 453 15.34 -4.59 -9.72
C TYR A 453 15.53 -4.87 -11.20
N TYR A 454 16.47 -5.77 -11.54
CA TYR A 454 16.70 -6.23 -12.90
C TYR A 454 15.70 -7.34 -13.29
N LEU A 455 15.22 -7.28 -14.51
CA LEU A 455 14.40 -8.33 -15.13
C LEU A 455 15.32 -9.42 -15.73
N THR A 456 16.43 -8.98 -16.31
CA THR A 456 17.50 -9.83 -16.85
C THR A 456 18.62 -10.02 -15.82
N ALA A 457 19.77 -10.55 -16.25
CA ALA A 457 20.94 -10.64 -15.39
C ALA A 457 21.40 -9.25 -14.93
N ALA A 458 21.59 -9.08 -13.62
CA ALA A 458 21.97 -7.80 -13.05
C ALA A 458 23.39 -7.40 -13.47
N HIS A 459 23.50 -6.26 -14.14
CA HIS A 459 24.79 -5.69 -14.58
C HIS A 459 25.51 -4.91 -13.48
N LYS A 460 24.78 -4.44 -12.47
CA LYS A 460 25.31 -3.70 -11.32
C LYS A 460 24.84 -4.34 -10.02
N LYS A 461 25.71 -4.33 -9.02
CA LYS A 461 25.43 -4.78 -7.66
C LYS A 461 25.41 -3.58 -6.72
N GLY A 462 24.54 -3.61 -5.72
CA GLY A 462 24.45 -2.50 -4.77
C GLY A 462 23.34 -2.69 -3.75
N LEU A 463 23.28 -1.75 -2.81
CA LEU A 463 22.25 -1.69 -1.80
C LEU A 463 21.51 -0.35 -1.90
N LEU A 464 20.19 -0.39 -2.07
CA LEU A 464 19.36 0.80 -1.95
C LEU A 464 19.19 1.12 -0.47
N MET A 465 19.50 2.35 -0.09
CA MET A 465 19.47 2.86 1.26
C MET A 465 18.60 4.12 1.35
N GLY A 466 17.47 4.03 2.02
CA GLY A 466 16.61 5.19 2.30
C GLY A 466 17.19 6.05 3.43
N PHE A 467 17.16 7.36 3.27
CA PHE A 467 17.66 8.30 4.29
C PHE A 467 16.53 9.14 4.92
N ALA A 468 15.30 9.04 4.43
CA ALA A 468 14.24 9.94 4.84
C ALA A 468 13.57 9.56 6.17
N SER A 469 13.44 8.27 6.47
CA SER A 469 12.60 7.76 7.56
C SER A 469 13.15 7.92 8.96
N GLN A 470 14.48 8.06 9.13
CA GLN A 470 15.14 8.01 10.43
C GLN A 470 16.03 9.23 10.70
N PRO A 471 16.16 9.68 11.98
CA PRO A 471 17.11 10.72 12.37
C PRO A 471 18.57 10.27 12.21
N GLU A 472 19.48 11.24 12.13
CA GLU A 472 20.91 11.05 11.87
C GLU A 472 21.59 10.13 12.89
N GLU A 473 21.24 10.22 14.18
CA GLU A 473 21.81 9.36 15.24
C GLU A 473 21.46 7.88 15.02
N GLN A 474 20.21 7.60 14.68
CA GLN A 474 19.76 6.23 14.35
C GLN A 474 20.40 5.74 13.06
N MET A 475 20.59 6.65 12.10
CA MET A 475 21.26 6.34 10.83
C MET A 475 22.72 5.99 11.05
N ALA A 476 23.45 6.71 11.90
CA ALA A 476 24.86 6.41 12.25
C ALA A 476 24.98 5.02 12.93
N SER A 477 24.13 4.75 13.91
CA SER A 477 24.09 3.44 14.59
C SER A 477 23.79 2.29 13.63
N ALA A 478 22.80 2.48 12.75
CA ALA A 478 22.42 1.51 11.73
C ALA A 478 23.54 1.29 10.69
N PHE A 479 24.24 2.34 10.32
CA PHE A 479 25.37 2.27 9.38
C PHE A 479 26.54 1.48 9.96
N SER A 480 26.83 1.62 11.24
CA SER A 480 27.85 0.80 11.92
C SER A 480 27.53 -0.69 11.87
N VAL A 481 26.26 -1.08 12.01
CA VAL A 481 25.83 -2.47 11.84
C VAL A 481 26.01 -2.93 10.39
N LEU A 482 25.65 -2.09 9.42
CA LEU A 482 25.84 -2.38 8.00
C LEU A 482 27.32 -2.58 7.64
N LEU A 483 28.22 -1.75 8.17
CA LEU A 483 29.66 -1.93 8.00
C LEU A 483 30.15 -3.30 8.46
N GLY A 484 29.61 -3.82 9.57
CA GLY A 484 29.90 -5.19 10.00
C GLY A 484 29.49 -6.27 8.98
N CYS A 485 28.34 -6.10 8.33
CA CYS A 485 27.92 -6.99 7.23
C CYS A 485 28.84 -6.85 6.02
N LEU A 486 29.22 -5.61 5.63
CA LEU A 486 30.13 -5.37 4.52
C LEU A 486 31.53 -5.92 4.79
N GLN A 487 32.04 -5.82 6.04
CA GLN A 487 33.31 -6.40 6.43
C GLN A 487 33.35 -7.93 6.23
N THR A 488 32.22 -8.59 6.41
CA THR A 488 32.09 -10.03 6.22
C THR A 488 32.06 -10.43 4.74
N HIS A 489 31.35 -9.67 3.91
CA HIS A 489 31.06 -10.05 2.53
C HIS A 489 31.93 -9.34 1.49
N CYS A 490 32.38 -8.12 1.76
CA CYS A 490 33.08 -7.26 0.81
C CYS A 490 34.11 -6.38 1.52
N PRO A 491 35.09 -6.92 2.25
CA PRO A 491 36.05 -6.14 3.02
C PRO A 491 36.85 -5.16 2.15
N GLN A 492 37.07 -5.49 0.88
CA GLN A 492 37.83 -4.66 -0.10
C GLN A 492 37.16 -3.32 -0.42
N MET A 493 35.86 -3.14 -0.12
CA MET A 493 35.19 -1.86 -0.35
C MET A 493 35.32 -0.88 0.83
N LEU A 494 35.86 -1.33 1.94
CA LEU A 494 36.02 -0.49 3.14
C LEU A 494 37.41 0.18 3.13
N LEU A 495 37.47 1.44 3.53
CA LEU A 495 38.71 2.14 3.74
C LEU A 495 39.45 1.54 4.96
N LEU A 496 40.74 1.31 4.81
CA LEU A 496 41.60 0.96 5.95
C LEU A 496 41.63 2.12 6.92
N ARG A 497 41.68 1.86 8.23
CA ARG A 497 41.69 2.93 9.28
C ARG A 497 42.78 3.97 9.06
N GLU A 498 43.94 3.59 8.54
CA GLU A 498 45.05 4.49 8.24
C GLU A 498 44.79 5.50 7.12
N ASP A 499 43.97 5.10 6.13
CA ASP A 499 43.58 5.97 4.99
C ASP A 499 42.47 6.97 5.39
N ALA A 500 41.58 6.57 6.31
CA ALA A 500 40.53 7.44 6.84
C ALA A 500 41.07 8.61 7.66
N GLU A 501 42.21 8.43 8.38
CA GLU A 501 42.85 9.50 9.14
C GLU A 501 43.60 10.51 8.24
N LYS A 502 44.15 10.06 7.10
CA LYS A 502 44.83 10.92 6.14
C LYS A 502 43.90 11.85 5.35
N GLN A 503 42.66 11.44 5.12
CA GLN A 503 41.65 12.30 4.47
C GLN A 503 41.04 13.36 5.39
N ASN A 504 41.17 13.21 6.71
CA ASN A 504 40.69 14.15 7.73
C ASN A 504 41.77 15.11 8.27
N ALA A 505 42.99 15.09 7.75
CA ALA A 505 43.99 16.07 8.13
C ALA A 505 43.64 17.43 7.51
N PRO A 506 43.47 18.50 8.31
CA PRO A 506 43.20 19.85 7.78
C PRO A 506 44.39 20.32 6.96
N THR A 507 44.13 20.68 5.70
CA THR A 507 45.06 21.44 4.84
C THR A 507 45.15 22.87 5.29
#